data_a887fcd2eeecf25c26350b839b75ca28
#
_entry.id   a887fcd2eeecf25c26350b839b75ca28
#
_cell.length_a   1.000
_cell.length_b   1.000
_cell.length_c   1.000
_cell.angle_alpha   90.00
_cell.angle_beta   90.00
_cell.angle_gamma   90.00
#
_symmetry.space_group_name_H-M   'P 1'
#
loop_
_entity.id
_entity.type
_entity.pdbx_description
1 polymer ?
#
loop_
_entity_poly.entity_id
_entity_poly.type
_entity_poly.pdbx_seq_one_letter_code
_entity_poly.pdbx_strand_id
1 'polypeptide(L)'
;RQMCIRDSFEAGTQPVAQVVAAGVAAEWMMNIGLENIEAHEKTIAAELLKLGDVDGIRILGPRENVDRIGTVAFDVAGVHPHDVGQFIDAQGIAIRVGHHCAQPVHRHFGLYASNRASSGVYNSVEDAQALVEAAKGIRKFFGVE
;
A
#
# COMPACT_ATOMS: atom_id res chain seq x y z
N ARG A 1 -39.61 5.12 20.59
CA ARG A 1 -38.87 4.21 19.70
C ARG A 1 -37.37 4.46 19.92
N GLN A 2 -36.69 3.55 20.58
CA GLN A 2 -35.22 3.54 20.55
C GLN A 2 -34.81 3.13 19.14
N MET A 3 -34.43 4.10 18.29
CA MET A 3 -33.74 3.79 17.04
C MET A 3 -32.32 3.33 17.38
N CYS A 4 -31.97 2.13 16.98
CA CYS A 4 -30.58 1.68 17.06
C CYS A 4 -29.69 2.65 16.27
N ILE A 5 -28.56 3.05 16.81
CA ILE A 5 -27.61 3.99 16.14
C ILE A 5 -27.27 3.48 14.74
N ARG A 6 -27.08 2.18 14.58
CA ARG A 6 -26.81 1.54 13.29
C ARG A 6 -27.89 1.84 12.25
N ASP A 7 -29.17 1.66 12.59
CA ASP A 7 -30.29 1.85 11.65
C ASP A 7 -30.45 3.31 11.22
N SER A 8 -29.88 4.25 11.97
CA SER A 8 -29.91 5.68 11.64
C SER A 8 -28.92 6.08 10.55
N PHE A 9 -27.86 5.30 10.34
CA PHE A 9 -26.76 5.62 9.43
C PHE A 9 -26.62 4.64 8.26
N GLU A 10 -27.35 3.53 8.28
CA GLU A 10 -27.35 2.52 7.22
C GLU A 10 -28.72 2.50 6.53
N ALA A 11 -28.82 3.10 5.34
CA ALA A 11 -30.03 3.14 4.55
C ALA A 11 -30.05 2.03 3.49
N GLY A 12 -31.25 1.43 3.30
CA GLY A 12 -31.48 0.43 2.26
C GLY A 12 -31.08 -1.00 2.66
N THR A 13 -31.09 -1.90 1.66
CA THR A 13 -30.76 -3.31 1.85
C THR A 13 -29.28 -3.48 2.15
N GLN A 14 -28.97 -4.20 3.21
CA GLN A 14 -27.62 -4.47 3.62
C GLN A 14 -26.89 -5.39 2.59
N PRO A 15 -25.57 -5.23 2.39
CA PRO A 15 -24.77 -6.06 1.47
C PRO A 15 -24.50 -7.43 2.08
N VAL A 16 -25.54 -8.27 2.20
CA VAL A 16 -25.50 -9.55 2.95
C VAL A 16 -24.41 -10.49 2.44
N ALA A 17 -24.28 -10.63 1.12
CA ALA A 17 -23.27 -11.51 0.53
C ALA A 17 -21.84 -11.09 0.91
N GLN A 18 -21.56 -9.78 0.88
CA GLN A 18 -20.26 -9.23 1.24
C GLN A 18 -19.97 -9.39 2.74
N VAL A 19 -20.97 -9.24 3.60
CA VAL A 19 -20.82 -9.42 5.04
C VAL A 19 -20.52 -10.88 5.38
N VAL A 20 -21.23 -11.83 4.76
CA VAL A 20 -20.96 -13.27 4.93
C VAL A 20 -19.55 -13.61 4.42
N ALA A 21 -19.18 -13.14 3.24
CA ALA A 21 -17.84 -13.36 2.69
C ALA A 21 -16.73 -12.77 3.58
N ALA A 22 -16.94 -11.59 4.16
CA ALA A 22 -16.00 -10.98 5.10
C ALA A 22 -15.84 -11.84 6.37
N GLY A 23 -16.93 -12.44 6.88
CA GLY A 23 -16.87 -13.37 8.01
C GLY A 23 -16.00 -14.58 7.71
N VAL A 24 -16.21 -15.21 6.54
CA VAL A 24 -15.39 -16.37 6.10
C VAL A 24 -13.92 -15.98 5.92
N ALA A 25 -13.64 -14.80 5.36
CA ALA A 25 -12.27 -14.31 5.21
C ALA A 25 -11.60 -14.07 6.57
N ALA A 26 -12.33 -13.54 7.55
CA ALA A 26 -11.82 -13.33 8.89
C ALA A 26 -11.48 -14.67 9.58
N GLU A 27 -12.35 -15.67 9.49
CA GLU A 27 -12.09 -17.01 10.00
C GLU A 27 -10.86 -17.66 9.33
N TRP A 28 -10.71 -17.49 8.03
CA TRP A 28 -9.55 -17.98 7.29
C TRP A 28 -8.24 -17.34 7.78
N MET A 29 -8.23 -16.00 7.99
CA MET A 29 -7.06 -15.30 8.55
C MET A 29 -6.75 -15.77 9.97
N MET A 30 -7.77 -15.97 10.82
CA MET A 30 -7.60 -16.49 12.17
C MET A 30 -6.99 -17.89 12.17
N ASN A 31 -7.36 -18.74 11.21
CA ASN A 31 -6.81 -20.10 11.07
C ASN A 31 -5.35 -20.11 10.63
N ILE A 32 -4.90 -19.11 9.85
CA ILE A 32 -3.46 -18.92 9.55
C ILE A 32 -2.71 -18.48 10.81
N GLY A 33 -3.36 -17.68 11.67
CA GLY A 33 -2.80 -17.03 12.84
C GLY A 33 -2.33 -15.61 12.54
N LEU A 34 -2.88 -14.63 13.24
CA LEU A 34 -2.58 -13.22 13.01
C LEU A 34 -1.09 -12.89 13.24
N GLU A 35 -0.46 -13.57 14.21
CA GLU A 35 0.98 -13.41 14.48
C GLU A 35 1.85 -13.91 13.33
N ASN A 36 1.44 -14.99 12.65
CA ASN A 36 2.12 -15.50 11.46
C ASN A 36 2.00 -14.51 10.28
N ILE A 37 0.80 -13.93 10.11
CA ILE A 37 0.54 -12.90 9.09
C ILE A 37 1.41 -11.68 9.37
N GLU A 38 1.43 -11.19 10.61
CA GLU A 38 2.24 -10.04 11.01
C GLU A 38 3.74 -10.28 10.77
N ALA A 39 4.26 -11.45 11.14
CA ALA A 39 5.65 -11.82 10.93
C ALA A 39 6.00 -11.83 9.43
N HIS A 40 5.12 -12.39 8.61
CA HIS A 40 5.27 -12.42 7.15
C HIS A 40 5.26 -11.01 6.56
N GLU A 41 4.28 -10.17 6.92
CA GLU A 41 4.18 -8.80 6.44
C GLU A 41 5.37 -7.94 6.85
N LYS A 42 5.92 -8.14 8.06
CA LYS A 42 7.15 -7.47 8.49
C LYS A 42 8.35 -7.81 7.60
N THR A 43 8.43 -9.05 7.14
CA THR A 43 9.49 -9.47 6.20
C THR A 43 9.35 -8.73 4.86
N ILE A 44 8.15 -8.66 4.31
CA ILE A 44 7.89 -7.93 3.06
C ILE A 44 8.09 -6.43 3.24
N ALA A 45 7.63 -5.86 4.36
CA ALA A 45 7.81 -4.44 4.66
C ALA A 45 9.29 -4.06 4.73
N ALA A 46 10.16 -4.93 5.27
CA ALA A 46 11.60 -4.70 5.30
C ALA A 46 12.20 -4.58 3.89
N GLU A 47 11.74 -5.40 2.95
CA GLU A 47 12.16 -5.31 1.55
C GLU A 47 11.60 -4.04 0.88
N LEU A 48 10.32 -3.73 1.06
CA LEU A 48 9.71 -2.53 0.47
C LEU A 48 10.37 -1.24 0.98
N LEU A 49 10.84 -1.19 2.22
CA LEU A 49 11.53 -0.03 2.78
C LEU A 49 12.88 0.27 2.09
N LYS A 50 13.47 -0.70 1.40
CA LYS A 50 14.66 -0.50 0.56
C LYS A 50 14.39 0.43 -0.64
N LEU A 51 13.12 0.70 -1.00
CA LEU A 51 12.78 1.79 -1.91
C LEU A 51 13.41 3.12 -1.49
N GLY A 52 13.55 3.38 -0.19
CA GLY A 52 14.18 4.59 0.32
C GLY A 52 15.70 4.63 0.15
N ASP A 53 16.34 3.56 -0.29
CA ASP A 53 17.76 3.51 -0.62
C ASP A 53 18.00 3.75 -2.12
N VAL A 54 16.92 3.78 -2.92
CA VAL A 54 16.98 4.12 -4.34
C VAL A 54 17.07 5.64 -4.49
N ASP A 55 18.01 6.11 -5.30
CA ASP A 55 18.22 7.54 -5.51
C ASP A 55 16.97 8.25 -5.99
N GLY A 56 16.68 9.41 -5.37
CA GLY A 56 15.51 10.23 -5.66
C GLY A 56 14.17 9.68 -5.16
N ILE A 57 14.16 8.58 -4.41
CA ILE A 57 12.94 8.05 -3.78
C ILE A 57 12.87 8.47 -2.30
N ARG A 58 11.74 9.06 -1.92
CA ARG A 58 11.43 9.44 -0.54
C ARG A 58 10.30 8.59 0.01
N ILE A 59 10.56 7.85 1.08
CA ILE A 59 9.52 7.16 1.85
C ILE A 59 8.69 8.19 2.63
N LEU A 60 7.38 8.05 2.61
CA LEU A 60 6.45 8.88 3.37
C LEU A 60 6.10 8.18 4.68
N GLY A 61 6.56 8.74 5.79
CA GLY A 61 6.42 8.18 7.13
C GLY A 61 7.72 7.58 7.66
N PRO A 62 7.66 6.87 8.80
CA PRO A 62 8.83 6.26 9.42
C PRO A 62 9.53 5.26 8.50
N ARG A 63 10.87 5.24 8.53
CA ARG A 63 11.68 4.26 7.80
C ARG A 63 11.95 2.99 8.61
N GLU A 64 11.68 3.05 9.90
CA GLU A 64 11.80 1.90 10.78
C GLU A 64 10.69 0.90 10.52
N ASN A 65 11.03 -0.37 10.57
CA ASN A 65 10.07 -1.49 10.43
C ASN A 65 9.50 -1.87 11.81
N VAL A 66 8.98 -0.88 12.54
CA VAL A 66 8.35 -1.05 13.85
C VAL A 66 6.88 -0.72 13.72
N ASP A 67 6.01 -1.58 14.24
CA ASP A 67 4.55 -1.44 14.24
C ASP A 67 3.98 -1.10 12.84
N ARG A 68 4.52 -1.77 11.81
CA ARG A 68 4.19 -1.56 10.41
C ARG A 68 3.61 -2.82 9.79
N ILE A 69 2.66 -2.64 8.92
CA ILE A 69 2.16 -3.67 8.00
C ILE A 69 2.90 -3.58 6.65
N GLY A 70 2.68 -4.53 5.76
CA GLY A 70 3.27 -4.60 4.42
C GLY A 70 2.83 -3.47 3.47
N THR A 71 2.86 -2.22 3.93
CA THR A 71 2.46 -1.04 3.13
C THR A 71 3.48 0.07 3.24
N VAL A 72 3.92 0.58 2.08
CA VAL A 72 4.88 1.68 1.98
C VAL A 72 4.40 2.70 0.95
N ALA A 73 4.26 3.95 1.38
CA ALA A 73 4.00 5.08 0.50
C ALA A 73 5.32 5.79 0.17
N PHE A 74 5.48 6.21 -1.09
CA PHE A 74 6.71 6.84 -1.56
C PHE A 74 6.43 7.87 -2.66
N ASP A 75 7.38 8.78 -2.81
CA ASP A 75 7.45 9.80 -3.83
C ASP A 75 8.75 9.66 -4.61
N VAL A 76 8.73 9.98 -5.89
CA VAL A 76 9.91 9.96 -6.78
C VAL A 76 10.21 11.37 -7.26
N ALA A 77 11.37 11.89 -6.90
CA ALA A 77 11.77 13.24 -7.23
C ALA A 77 11.77 13.49 -8.75
N GLY A 78 11.02 14.54 -9.17
CA GLY A 78 10.95 14.96 -10.56
C GLY A 78 10.03 14.14 -11.47
N VAL A 79 9.36 13.08 -10.95
CA VAL A 79 8.46 12.25 -11.75
C VAL A 79 7.05 12.29 -11.15
N HIS A 80 6.06 12.54 -12.01
CA HIS A 80 4.68 12.58 -11.55
C HIS A 80 4.23 11.16 -11.09
N PRO A 81 3.50 11.02 -9.97
CA PRO A 81 3.12 9.71 -9.45
C PRO A 81 2.38 8.80 -10.45
N HIS A 82 1.54 9.36 -11.34
CA HIS A 82 0.88 8.58 -12.39
C HIS A 82 1.87 7.96 -13.38
N ASP A 83 2.91 8.72 -13.74
CA ASP A 83 3.95 8.24 -14.67
C ASP A 83 4.78 7.13 -14.02
N VAL A 84 5.08 7.27 -12.72
CA VAL A 84 5.68 6.18 -11.92
C VAL A 84 4.81 4.94 -11.95
N GLY A 85 3.49 5.11 -11.73
CA GLY A 85 2.54 4.00 -11.77
C GLY A 85 2.53 3.29 -13.12
N GLN A 86 2.48 4.03 -14.23
CA GLN A 86 2.51 3.46 -15.59
C GLN A 86 3.83 2.74 -15.88
N PHE A 87 4.97 3.30 -15.47
CA PHE A 87 6.28 2.68 -15.66
C PHE A 87 6.38 1.33 -14.91
N ILE A 88 5.88 1.27 -13.69
CA ILE A 88 5.87 0.06 -12.85
C ILE A 88 4.86 -0.97 -13.40
N ASP A 89 3.67 -0.53 -13.81
CA ASP A 89 2.64 -1.39 -14.41
C ASP A 89 3.12 -2.07 -15.69
N ALA A 90 3.87 -1.36 -16.53
CA ALA A 90 4.48 -1.91 -17.74
C ALA A 90 5.47 -3.06 -17.47
N GLN A 91 5.92 -3.22 -16.23
CA GLN A 91 6.77 -4.31 -15.76
C GLN A 91 5.98 -5.43 -15.04
N GLY A 92 4.64 -5.36 -15.09
CA GLY A 92 3.76 -6.36 -14.47
C GLY A 92 3.57 -6.19 -12.98
N ILE A 93 3.91 -5.03 -12.40
CA ILE A 93 3.82 -4.76 -10.97
C ILE A 93 2.75 -3.71 -10.72
N ALA A 94 1.72 -4.07 -9.95
CA ALA A 94 0.63 -3.17 -9.62
C ALA A 94 0.91 -2.38 -8.33
N ILE A 95 0.86 -1.05 -8.42
CA ILE A 95 0.91 -0.14 -7.27
C ILE A 95 -0.27 0.83 -7.30
N ARG A 96 -0.62 1.40 -6.17
CA ARG A 96 -1.64 2.44 -6.12
C ARG A 96 -1.03 3.83 -6.27
N VAL A 97 -1.71 4.70 -7.01
CA VAL A 97 -1.30 6.09 -7.25
C VAL A 97 -2.41 7.04 -6.80
N GLY A 98 -2.05 8.19 -6.27
CA GLY A 98 -2.99 9.26 -5.93
C GLY A 98 -2.97 9.67 -4.45
N HIS A 99 -4.12 10.09 -3.93
CA HIS A 99 -4.25 10.60 -2.56
C HIS A 99 -4.48 9.50 -1.50
N HIS A 100 -4.74 8.26 -1.89
CA HIS A 100 -5.00 7.11 -1.00
C HIS A 100 -6.11 7.37 0.03
N CYS A 101 -7.11 8.19 -0.30
CA CYS A 101 -8.16 8.71 0.61
C CYS A 101 -7.59 9.47 1.82
N ALA A 102 -6.37 10.02 1.72
CA ALA A 102 -5.62 10.66 2.79
C ALA A 102 -5.03 12.02 2.35
N GLN A 103 -5.82 12.85 1.69
CA GLN A 103 -5.38 14.17 1.19
C GLN A 103 -4.75 15.07 2.27
N PRO A 104 -5.22 15.12 3.53
CA PRO A 104 -4.57 15.90 4.57
C PRO A 104 -3.12 15.46 4.85
N VAL A 105 -2.85 14.14 4.76
CA VAL A 105 -1.49 13.59 4.92
C VAL A 105 -0.57 14.07 3.80
N HIS A 106 -1.06 14.09 2.55
CA HIS A 106 -0.28 14.61 1.42
C HIS A 106 0.07 16.09 1.60
N ARG A 107 -0.88 16.91 2.10
CA ARG A 107 -0.61 18.32 2.43
C ARG A 107 0.48 18.47 3.49
N HIS A 108 0.47 17.61 4.51
CA HIS A 108 1.50 17.59 5.55
C HIS A 108 2.90 17.31 4.97
N PHE A 109 3.00 16.39 4.01
CA PHE A 109 4.26 16.08 3.33
C PHE A 109 4.63 17.06 2.20
N GLY A 110 3.75 18.04 1.89
CA GLY A 110 3.95 19.01 0.80
C GLY A 110 3.80 18.38 -0.59
N LEU A 111 3.00 17.31 -0.71
CA LEU A 111 2.78 16.59 -1.96
C LEU A 111 1.34 16.74 -2.44
N TYR A 112 1.16 16.69 -3.77
CA TYR A 112 -0.17 16.56 -4.36
C TYR A 112 -0.68 15.11 -4.30
N ALA A 113 0.16 14.16 -4.66
CA ALA A 113 -0.15 12.74 -4.70
C ALA A 113 1.11 11.92 -4.42
N SER A 114 0.98 10.63 -4.23
CA SER A 114 2.10 9.70 -4.04
C SER A 114 1.81 8.32 -4.63
N ASN A 115 2.82 7.47 -4.60
CA ASN A 115 2.72 6.05 -4.92
C ASN A 115 2.62 5.24 -3.63
N ARG A 116 1.92 4.11 -3.66
CA ARG A 116 1.80 3.20 -2.52
C ARG A 116 1.90 1.74 -2.97
N ALA A 117 2.90 1.05 -2.49
CA ALA A 117 2.97 -0.40 -2.52
C ALA A 117 2.24 -0.97 -1.31
N SER A 118 1.48 -2.02 -1.50
CA SER A 118 0.79 -2.75 -0.42
C SER A 118 0.86 -4.24 -0.71
N SER A 119 1.23 -5.03 0.29
CA SER A 119 1.22 -6.48 0.22
C SER A 119 0.04 -7.07 1.00
N GLY A 120 -0.27 -8.30 0.70
CA GLY A 120 -1.17 -9.16 1.47
C GLY A 120 -0.47 -10.48 1.80
N VAL A 121 -1.16 -11.36 2.50
CA VAL A 121 -0.64 -12.65 2.98
C VAL A 121 -0.16 -13.58 1.86
N TYR A 122 -0.55 -13.31 0.63
CA TYR A 122 -0.21 -14.09 -0.57
C TYR A 122 1.01 -13.54 -1.35
N ASN A 123 1.50 -12.36 -1.00
CA ASN A 123 2.70 -11.81 -1.63
C ASN A 123 3.97 -12.44 -1.06
N SER A 124 4.99 -12.47 -1.88
CA SER A 124 6.31 -12.98 -1.52
C SER A 124 7.34 -11.86 -1.33
N VAL A 125 8.46 -12.20 -0.77
CA VAL A 125 9.63 -11.30 -0.67
C VAL A 125 10.14 -10.91 -2.05
N GLU A 126 10.07 -11.83 -3.01
CA GLU A 126 10.48 -11.64 -4.40
C GLU A 126 9.62 -10.58 -5.11
N ASP A 127 8.32 -10.50 -4.80
CA ASP A 127 7.43 -9.45 -5.32
C ASP A 127 7.91 -8.05 -4.88
N ALA A 128 8.28 -7.92 -3.60
CA ALA A 128 8.82 -6.67 -3.06
C ALA A 128 10.17 -6.32 -3.68
N GLN A 129 11.05 -7.31 -3.86
CA GLN A 129 12.35 -7.14 -4.52
C GLN A 129 12.20 -6.71 -5.97
N ALA A 130 11.25 -7.29 -6.69
CA ALA A 130 10.95 -6.91 -8.08
C ALA A 130 10.54 -5.44 -8.18
N LEU A 131 9.71 -4.94 -7.25
CA LEU A 131 9.34 -3.53 -7.21
C LEU A 131 10.56 -2.63 -6.93
N VAL A 132 11.41 -2.99 -5.98
CA VAL A 132 12.62 -2.21 -5.64
C VAL A 132 13.57 -2.16 -6.84
N GLU A 133 13.75 -3.27 -7.55
CA GLU A 133 14.61 -3.32 -8.73
C GLU A 133 14.05 -2.48 -9.87
N ALA A 134 12.74 -2.60 -10.15
CA ALA A 134 12.05 -1.78 -11.15
C ALA A 134 12.17 -0.29 -10.84
N ALA A 135 12.08 0.09 -9.58
CA ALA A 135 12.12 1.48 -9.14
C ALA A 135 13.46 2.18 -9.46
N LYS A 136 14.59 1.44 -9.52
CA LYS A 136 15.91 1.98 -9.88
C LYS A 136 15.95 2.58 -11.30
N GLY A 137 15.09 2.09 -12.18
CA GLY A 137 15.02 2.55 -13.58
C GLY A 137 14.15 3.79 -13.81
N ILE A 138 13.32 4.20 -12.85
CA ILE A 138 12.30 5.24 -13.05
C ILE A 138 12.92 6.56 -13.48
N ARG A 139 13.84 7.12 -12.70
CA ARG A 139 14.40 8.45 -12.95
C ARG A 139 15.17 8.51 -14.27
N LYS A 140 15.94 7.46 -14.58
CA LYS A 140 16.65 7.33 -15.85
C LYS A 140 15.69 7.31 -17.03
N PHE A 141 14.59 6.55 -16.95
CA PHE A 141 13.59 6.47 -18.00
C PHE A 141 12.95 7.82 -18.33
N PHE A 142 12.68 8.63 -17.30
CA PHE A 142 12.09 9.97 -17.45
C PHE A 142 13.12 11.09 -17.61
N GLY A 143 14.42 10.81 -17.62
CA GLY A 143 15.48 11.80 -17.87
C GLY A 143 15.61 12.86 -16.77
N VAL A 144 15.36 12.49 -15.51
CA VAL A 144 15.40 13.38 -14.34
C VAL A 144 16.54 13.02 -13.35
N GLU A 145 17.63 12.48 -13.90
CA GLU A 145 18.85 12.17 -13.15
C GLU A 145 19.62 13.44 -12.73
#